data_29264075707624e97a56c432d7311960
#
_entry.id   29264075707624e97a56c432d7311960
#
_cell.length_a   1.000
_cell.length_b   1.000
_cell.length_c   1.000
_cell.angle_alpha   90.00
_cell.angle_beta   90.00
_cell.angle_gamma   90.00
#
_symmetry.space_group_name_H-M   'P 1'
#
loop_
_entity.id
_entity.type
_entity.pdbx_description
1 polymer ?
#
loop_
_entity_poly.entity_id
_entity_poly.type
_entity_poly.pdbx_seq_one_letter_code
_entity_poly.pdbx_strand_id
1 'polypeptide(L)'
;MSDYEFTLRFQLQDENDNPENYLDLLFEAGCDDALVGVGSLGSISLNFTREALTASAAVTSAIQNVLSAIPSAILIELAPDLMNTTEIADIISDRFQKLTRQAVRKYATGQIARAKTRFPPAAISGSQPLWHLGEVLDWMVINEKISKPSVISKVNRLVETTQTIKIFNTAIQQNTDVPDDLLAAAKEIIISQTIHR
;
A
#
# COMPACT_ATOMS: atom_id res chain seq x y z
N MET A 1 -5.31 6.44 -20.15
CA MET A 1 -5.20 5.43 -19.12
C MET A 1 -3.77 5.39 -18.61
N SER A 2 -3.53 4.88 -17.43
CA SER A 2 -2.21 4.82 -16.80
C SER A 2 -2.04 3.46 -16.13
N ASP A 3 -0.79 2.98 -16.07
CA ASP A 3 -0.47 1.74 -15.36
C ASP A 3 -0.33 2.01 -13.86
N TYR A 4 -1.00 1.19 -13.08
CA TYR A 4 -0.96 1.17 -11.63
C TYR A 4 -0.35 -0.14 -11.14
N GLU A 5 0.71 -0.04 -10.35
CA GLU A 5 1.42 -1.20 -9.82
C GLU A 5 1.10 -1.37 -8.34
N PHE A 6 0.57 -2.53 -7.98
CA PHE A 6 0.20 -2.88 -6.61
C PHE A 6 0.15 -4.40 -6.43
N THR A 7 0.20 -4.83 -5.18
CA THR A 7 0.10 -6.24 -4.83
C THR A 7 -1.15 -6.47 -4.00
N LEU A 8 -1.89 -7.51 -4.32
CA LEU A 8 -2.99 -8.04 -3.51
C LEU A 8 -2.55 -9.34 -2.87
N ARG A 9 -2.85 -9.52 -1.58
CA ARG A 9 -2.65 -10.78 -0.85
C ARG A 9 -3.95 -11.32 -0.34
N PHE A 10 -4.19 -12.60 -0.63
CA PHE A 10 -5.37 -13.32 -0.17
C PHE A 10 -4.97 -14.54 0.64
N GLN A 11 -5.78 -14.84 1.64
CA GLN A 11 -5.79 -16.13 2.32
C GLN A 11 -6.78 -17.04 1.60
N LEU A 12 -6.38 -18.27 1.33
CA LEU A 12 -7.24 -19.32 0.80
C LEU A 12 -8.03 -19.97 1.94
N GLN A 13 -9.13 -20.63 1.60
CA GLN A 13 -10.01 -21.23 2.60
C GLN A 13 -9.33 -22.36 3.39
N ASP A 14 -8.51 -23.19 2.71
CA ASP A 14 -7.71 -24.24 3.33
C ASP A 14 -6.24 -23.80 3.40
N GLU A 15 -5.64 -23.91 4.58
CA GLU A 15 -4.22 -23.59 4.82
C GLU A 15 -3.25 -24.48 4.02
N ASN A 16 -3.69 -25.65 3.58
CA ASN A 16 -2.92 -26.59 2.76
C ASN A 16 -3.22 -26.47 1.26
N ASP A 17 -4.13 -25.57 0.88
CA ASP A 17 -4.50 -25.40 -0.54
C ASP A 17 -3.32 -24.86 -1.36
N ASN A 18 -3.08 -25.52 -2.49
CA ASN A 18 -2.00 -25.11 -3.39
C ASN A 18 -2.48 -23.99 -4.32
N PRO A 19 -1.91 -22.77 -4.20
CA PRO A 19 -2.31 -21.63 -5.04
C PRO A 19 -2.08 -21.89 -6.54
N GLU A 20 -1.23 -22.81 -6.94
CA GLU A 20 -1.04 -23.19 -8.35
C GLU A 20 -2.31 -23.71 -9.02
N ASN A 21 -3.22 -24.29 -8.25
CA ASN A 21 -4.50 -24.80 -8.76
C ASN A 21 -5.41 -23.71 -9.31
N TYR A 22 -5.14 -22.45 -9.02
CA TYR A 22 -5.98 -21.31 -9.41
C TYR A 22 -5.42 -20.50 -10.57
N LEU A 23 -4.23 -20.84 -11.10
CA LEU A 23 -3.57 -20.02 -12.13
C LEU A 23 -4.41 -19.83 -13.39
N ASP A 24 -4.99 -20.91 -13.91
CA ASP A 24 -5.81 -20.87 -15.11
C ASP A 24 -7.10 -20.07 -14.87
N LEU A 25 -7.75 -20.28 -13.71
CA LEU A 25 -8.96 -19.54 -13.32
C LEU A 25 -8.70 -18.04 -13.17
N LEU A 26 -7.58 -17.67 -12.59
CA LEU A 26 -7.17 -16.26 -12.46
C LEU A 26 -6.92 -15.63 -13.83
N PHE A 27 -6.24 -16.32 -14.73
CA PHE A 27 -6.02 -15.86 -16.09
C PHE A 27 -7.36 -15.63 -16.81
N GLU A 28 -8.27 -16.61 -16.78
CA GLU A 28 -9.61 -16.53 -17.40
C GLU A 28 -10.47 -15.42 -16.80
N ALA A 29 -10.28 -15.11 -15.50
CA ALA A 29 -10.99 -14.03 -14.80
C ALA A 29 -10.41 -12.64 -15.08
N GLY A 30 -9.36 -12.51 -15.90
CA GLY A 30 -8.74 -11.24 -16.28
C GLY A 30 -7.67 -10.75 -15.29
N CYS A 31 -6.91 -11.69 -14.73
CA CYS A 31 -5.68 -11.39 -13.96
C CYS A 31 -4.41 -11.67 -14.79
N ASP A 32 -4.50 -11.57 -16.12
CA ASP A 32 -3.40 -11.76 -17.07
C ASP A 32 -2.32 -10.66 -17.01
N ASP A 33 -2.63 -9.55 -16.34
CA ASP A 33 -1.75 -8.43 -16.03
C ASP A 33 -1.08 -8.56 -14.64
N ALA A 34 -1.15 -9.76 -14.02
CA ALA A 34 -0.57 -10.03 -12.71
C ALA A 34 0.51 -11.10 -12.73
N LEU A 35 1.58 -10.87 -11.93
CA LEU A 35 2.50 -11.94 -11.55
C LEU A 35 1.98 -12.63 -10.30
N VAL A 36 1.69 -13.93 -10.42
CA VAL A 36 1.11 -14.71 -9.31
C VAL A 36 2.22 -15.39 -8.51
N GLY A 37 2.27 -15.08 -7.22
CA GLY A 37 3.18 -15.70 -6.25
C GLY A 37 2.51 -16.90 -5.60
N VAL A 38 3.07 -18.09 -5.83
CA VAL A 38 2.55 -19.40 -5.37
C VAL A 38 3.46 -20.07 -4.34
N GLY A 39 4.35 -19.30 -3.71
CA GLY A 39 5.41 -19.85 -2.84
C GLY A 39 4.96 -20.37 -1.46
N SER A 40 3.68 -20.24 -1.09
CA SER A 40 3.15 -20.66 0.21
C SER A 40 1.77 -21.27 0.07
N LEU A 41 1.56 -22.44 0.67
CA LEU A 41 0.23 -23.05 0.76
C LEU A 41 -0.73 -22.15 1.56
N GLY A 42 -2.01 -22.23 1.27
CA GLY A 42 -3.05 -21.47 1.95
C GLY A 42 -3.05 -19.98 1.69
N SER A 43 -2.18 -19.47 0.84
CA SER A 43 -2.11 -18.04 0.51
C SER A 43 -1.69 -17.80 -0.94
N ILE A 44 -2.18 -16.70 -1.51
CA ILE A 44 -1.84 -16.29 -2.86
C ILE A 44 -1.55 -14.79 -2.90
N SER A 45 -0.53 -14.40 -3.65
CA SER A 45 -0.13 -13.01 -3.84
C SER A 45 -0.11 -12.68 -5.33
N LEU A 46 -0.76 -11.59 -5.72
CA LEU A 46 -0.81 -11.13 -7.10
C LEU A 46 -0.21 -9.73 -7.22
N ASN A 47 0.86 -9.60 -7.99
CA ASN A 47 1.49 -8.32 -8.26
C ASN A 47 1.02 -7.81 -9.62
N PHE A 48 0.10 -6.85 -9.60
CA PHE A 48 -0.55 -6.27 -10.76
C PHE A 48 0.26 -5.13 -11.38
N THR A 49 0.20 -5.03 -12.72
CA THR A 49 0.52 -3.83 -13.49
C THR A 49 -0.70 -3.52 -14.35
N ARG A 50 -1.71 -2.87 -13.77
CA ARG A 50 -3.05 -2.71 -14.34
C ARG A 50 -3.27 -1.34 -14.93
N GLU A 51 -3.69 -1.30 -16.20
CA GLU A 51 -4.10 -0.08 -16.88
C GLU A 51 -5.52 0.34 -16.47
N ALA A 52 -5.67 1.58 -15.97
CA ALA A 52 -6.96 2.13 -15.58
C ALA A 52 -7.00 3.66 -15.69
N LEU A 53 -8.17 4.25 -15.45
CA LEU A 53 -8.34 5.71 -15.36
C LEU A 53 -7.85 6.26 -14.01
N THR A 54 -8.04 5.49 -12.93
CA THR A 54 -7.66 5.85 -11.56
C THR A 54 -7.12 4.63 -10.80
N ALA A 55 -6.32 4.87 -9.76
CA ALA A 55 -5.85 3.81 -8.87
C ALA A 55 -7.00 3.02 -8.23
N SER A 56 -8.06 3.71 -7.82
CA SER A 56 -9.24 3.07 -7.25
C SER A 56 -9.91 2.10 -8.23
N ALA A 57 -10.05 2.49 -9.50
CA ALA A 57 -10.61 1.60 -10.52
C ALA A 57 -9.72 0.38 -10.77
N ALA A 58 -8.38 0.58 -10.82
CA ALA A 58 -7.42 -0.51 -10.98
C ALA A 58 -7.51 -1.52 -9.84
N VAL A 59 -7.44 -1.04 -8.60
CA VAL A 59 -7.48 -1.88 -7.39
C VAL A 59 -8.82 -2.62 -7.27
N THR A 60 -9.93 -1.91 -7.43
CA THR A 60 -11.28 -2.51 -7.28
C THR A 60 -11.52 -3.60 -8.33
N SER A 61 -11.19 -3.35 -9.60
CA SER A 61 -11.36 -4.35 -10.65
C SER A 61 -10.46 -5.58 -10.44
N ALA A 62 -9.22 -5.38 -9.97
CA ALA A 62 -8.33 -6.48 -9.65
C ALA A 62 -8.87 -7.38 -8.53
N ILE A 63 -9.38 -6.77 -7.44
CA ILE A 63 -10.01 -7.51 -6.34
C ILE A 63 -11.22 -8.30 -6.86
N GLN A 64 -12.08 -7.69 -7.67
CA GLN A 64 -13.26 -8.34 -8.24
C GLN A 64 -12.88 -9.53 -9.13
N ASN A 65 -11.85 -9.40 -9.97
CA ASN A 65 -11.38 -10.48 -10.81
C ASN A 65 -10.87 -11.67 -9.99
N VAL A 66 -10.06 -11.40 -8.95
CA VAL A 66 -9.57 -12.47 -8.06
C VAL A 66 -10.73 -13.16 -7.34
N LEU A 67 -11.68 -12.42 -6.79
CA LEU A 67 -12.84 -12.99 -6.10
C LEU A 67 -13.81 -13.71 -7.05
N SER A 68 -13.83 -13.37 -8.34
CA SER A 68 -14.56 -14.12 -9.35
C SER A 68 -13.92 -15.49 -9.62
N ALA A 69 -12.58 -15.55 -9.64
CA ALA A 69 -11.82 -16.79 -9.81
C ALA A 69 -11.84 -17.67 -8.55
N ILE A 70 -11.75 -17.05 -7.37
CA ILE A 70 -11.63 -17.72 -6.07
C ILE A 70 -12.62 -17.06 -5.09
N PRO A 71 -13.92 -17.41 -5.15
CA PRO A 71 -14.95 -16.74 -4.33
C PRO A 71 -14.76 -16.90 -2.82
N SER A 72 -14.05 -17.94 -2.39
CA SER A 72 -13.75 -18.21 -0.97
C SER A 72 -12.48 -17.52 -0.46
N ALA A 73 -11.71 -16.84 -1.32
CA ALA A 73 -10.50 -16.17 -0.91
C ALA A 73 -10.81 -14.92 -0.06
N ILE A 74 -10.01 -14.69 0.97
CA ILE A 74 -10.16 -13.55 1.88
C ILE A 74 -9.01 -12.57 1.60
N LEU A 75 -9.34 -11.35 1.20
CA LEU A 75 -8.36 -10.28 1.01
C LEU A 75 -7.80 -9.87 2.38
N ILE A 76 -6.49 -10.01 2.56
CA ILE A 76 -5.81 -9.75 3.84
C ILE A 76 -4.92 -8.51 3.83
N GLU A 77 -4.37 -8.15 2.67
CA GLU A 77 -3.46 -7.00 2.57
C GLU A 77 -3.36 -6.50 1.13
N LEU A 78 -3.17 -5.19 1.01
CA LEU A 78 -2.71 -4.54 -0.20
C LEU A 78 -1.35 -3.87 0.04
N ALA A 79 -0.46 -3.89 -0.96
CA ALA A 79 0.86 -3.26 -0.91
C ALA A 79 1.16 -2.48 -2.21
N PRO A 80 2.04 -1.45 -2.16
CA PRO A 80 2.81 -0.97 -1.00
C PRO A 80 2.01 0.01 -0.13
N ASP A 81 2.16 -0.07 1.19
CA ASP A 81 1.54 0.87 2.14
C ASP A 81 2.53 1.22 3.27
N LEU A 82 2.56 0.39 4.32
CA LEU A 82 3.43 0.59 5.48
C LEU A 82 4.84 0.06 5.18
N MET A 83 5.84 0.95 5.29
CA MET A 83 7.22 0.63 4.96
C MET A 83 8.21 1.20 5.98
N ASN A 84 9.30 0.45 6.21
CA ASN A 84 10.43 0.95 6.98
C ASN A 84 11.38 1.81 6.10
N THR A 85 12.39 2.42 6.72
CA THR A 85 13.31 3.33 6.01
C THR A 85 14.15 2.67 4.92
N THR A 86 14.36 1.35 5.01
CA THR A 86 15.09 0.59 3.98
C THR A 86 14.20 0.37 2.77
N GLU A 87 13.01 -0.15 2.97
CA GLU A 87 12.02 -0.40 1.91
C GLU A 87 11.64 0.88 1.17
N ILE A 88 11.47 2.01 1.90
CA ILE A 88 11.25 3.33 1.30
C ILE A 88 12.44 3.74 0.41
N ALA A 89 13.68 3.54 0.89
CA ALA A 89 14.85 3.89 0.10
C ALA A 89 14.97 3.03 -1.16
N ASP A 90 14.67 1.73 -1.05
CA ASP A 90 14.76 0.77 -2.15
C ASP A 90 13.71 1.10 -3.21
N ILE A 91 12.44 1.26 -2.86
CA ILE A 91 11.37 1.56 -3.84
C ILE A 91 11.60 2.90 -4.56
N ILE A 92 12.16 3.90 -3.86
CA ILE A 92 12.48 5.19 -4.47
C ILE A 92 13.72 5.07 -5.38
N SER A 93 14.72 4.27 -4.98
CA SER A 93 15.92 4.07 -5.77
C SER A 93 15.65 3.32 -7.07
N ASP A 94 14.78 2.32 -7.00
CA ASP A 94 14.44 1.47 -8.14
C ASP A 94 13.57 2.20 -9.17
N ARG A 95 12.66 3.07 -8.69
CA ARG A 95 11.65 3.68 -9.56
C ARG A 95 11.94 5.11 -9.99
N PHE A 96 12.66 5.89 -9.19
CA PHE A 96 12.72 7.34 -9.37
C PHE A 96 14.12 7.93 -9.38
N GLN A 97 14.87 7.78 -8.29
CA GLN A 97 16.19 8.37 -8.13
C GLN A 97 16.95 7.70 -6.99
N LYS A 98 18.28 7.67 -7.07
CA LYS A 98 19.11 7.11 -6.00
C LYS A 98 18.81 7.79 -4.65
N LEU A 99 18.43 6.97 -3.67
CA LEU A 99 18.19 7.37 -2.30
C LEU A 99 18.76 6.31 -1.35
N THR A 100 19.45 6.71 -0.32
CA THR A 100 19.99 5.77 0.66
C THR A 100 19.10 5.67 1.89
N ARG A 101 19.08 4.50 2.53
CA ARG A 101 18.43 4.30 3.84
C ARG A 101 18.86 5.37 4.85
N GLN A 102 20.15 5.74 4.87
CA GLN A 102 20.65 6.78 5.78
C GLN A 102 20.02 8.15 5.50
N ALA A 103 19.76 8.49 4.23
CA ALA A 103 19.08 9.73 3.89
C ALA A 103 17.64 9.71 4.40
N VAL A 104 16.88 8.64 4.18
CA VAL A 104 15.51 8.50 4.70
C VAL A 104 15.50 8.58 6.23
N ARG A 105 16.45 7.92 6.91
CA ARG A 105 16.59 7.99 8.38
C ARG A 105 16.86 9.42 8.86
N LYS A 106 17.73 10.17 8.17
CA LYS A 106 17.96 11.60 8.50
C LYS A 106 16.69 12.43 8.34
N TYR A 107 15.87 12.12 7.33
CA TYR A 107 14.58 12.77 7.14
C TYR A 107 13.65 12.47 8.31
N ALA A 108 13.49 11.21 8.68
CA ALA A 108 12.64 10.78 9.77
C ALA A 108 13.07 11.32 11.15
N THR A 109 14.37 11.55 11.36
CA THR A 109 14.90 12.11 12.62
C THR A 109 15.01 13.64 12.63
N GLY A 110 14.57 14.32 11.56
CA GLY A 110 14.64 15.78 11.47
C GLY A 110 16.05 16.35 11.29
N GLN A 111 17.04 15.50 10.96
CA GLN A 111 18.44 15.90 10.76
C GLN A 111 18.67 16.46 9.36
N ILE A 112 17.80 17.38 8.94
CA ILE A 112 17.86 18.02 7.62
C ILE A 112 17.81 19.53 7.77
N ALA A 113 18.79 20.20 7.18
CA ALA A 113 18.71 21.64 7.04
C ALA A 113 17.61 22.02 6.01
N ARG A 114 16.80 23.04 6.33
CA ARG A 114 15.84 23.67 5.40
C ARG A 114 14.70 22.77 4.92
N ALA A 115 14.16 21.90 5.76
CA ALA A 115 12.88 21.26 5.47
C ALA A 115 11.74 22.29 5.59
N LYS A 116 10.83 22.34 4.58
CA LYS A 116 9.65 23.22 4.58
C LYS A 116 8.59 22.75 5.57
N THR A 117 8.49 21.43 5.74
CA THR A 117 7.53 20.78 6.62
C THR A 117 8.20 19.66 7.43
N ARG A 118 7.56 19.27 8.54
CA ARG A 118 7.99 18.10 9.30
C ARG A 118 7.85 16.82 8.48
N PHE A 119 8.76 15.85 8.70
CA PHE A 119 8.59 14.49 8.17
C PHE A 119 7.35 13.84 8.81
N PRO A 120 6.59 13.02 8.08
CA PRO A 120 5.42 12.34 8.62
C PRO A 120 5.75 11.55 9.89
N PRO A 121 4.86 11.50 10.87
CA PRO A 121 5.03 10.61 12.00
C PRO A 121 4.98 9.15 11.56
N ALA A 122 5.66 8.26 12.27
CA ALA A 122 5.52 6.84 12.02
C ALA A 122 4.09 6.40 12.34
N ALA A 123 3.47 5.66 11.43
CA ALA A 123 2.16 5.05 11.63
C ALA A 123 2.23 3.95 12.70
N ILE A 124 3.31 3.18 12.69
CA ILE A 124 3.62 2.18 13.72
C ILE A 124 4.98 2.54 14.32
N SER A 125 4.99 2.78 15.63
CA SER A 125 6.20 3.07 16.40
C SER A 125 6.80 1.78 16.96
N GLY A 126 8.12 1.74 17.17
CA GLY A 126 8.81 0.59 17.77
C GLY A 126 10.27 0.50 17.35
N SER A 127 10.85 -0.67 17.48
CA SER A 127 12.24 -0.95 17.07
C SER A 127 12.45 -0.84 15.56
N GLN A 128 11.42 -1.14 14.81
CA GLN A 128 11.35 -0.96 13.35
C GLN A 128 10.09 -0.14 13.00
N PRO A 129 10.17 1.18 13.09
CA PRO A 129 9.01 2.03 12.81
C PRO A 129 8.64 1.96 11.33
N LEU A 130 7.32 2.04 11.06
CA LEU A 130 6.75 2.01 9.72
C LEU A 130 6.01 3.30 9.42
N TRP A 131 6.09 3.74 8.17
CA TRP A 131 5.43 4.93 7.63
C TRP A 131 4.54 4.57 6.46
N HIS A 132 3.45 5.30 6.29
CA HIS A 132 2.70 5.24 5.05
C HIS A 132 3.55 5.82 3.90
N LEU A 133 3.81 4.99 2.89
CA LEU A 133 4.68 5.38 1.76
C LEU A 133 4.16 6.64 1.06
N GLY A 134 2.85 6.76 0.84
CA GLY A 134 2.25 7.94 0.20
C GLY A 134 2.55 9.23 0.93
N GLU A 135 2.48 9.25 2.26
CA GLU A 135 2.78 10.44 3.07
C GLU A 135 4.26 10.84 2.97
N VAL A 136 5.16 9.85 2.91
CA VAL A 136 6.59 10.10 2.73
C VAL A 136 6.89 10.65 1.34
N LEU A 137 6.26 10.12 0.30
CA LEU A 137 6.42 10.59 -1.07
C LEU A 137 5.91 12.03 -1.23
N ASP A 138 4.74 12.35 -0.71
CA ASP A 138 4.19 13.72 -0.67
C ASP A 138 5.15 14.68 0.04
N TRP A 139 5.65 14.26 1.21
CA TRP A 139 6.64 15.04 1.94
C TRP A 139 7.89 15.29 1.11
N MET A 140 8.39 14.29 0.37
CA MET A 140 9.59 14.44 -0.47
C MET A 140 9.38 15.41 -1.63
N VAL A 141 8.21 15.43 -2.23
CA VAL A 141 7.85 16.39 -3.28
C VAL A 141 7.75 17.80 -2.71
N ILE A 142 7.02 18.01 -1.61
CA ILE A 142 6.85 19.30 -0.93
C ILE A 142 8.21 19.89 -0.51
N ASN A 143 9.10 19.05 -0.02
CA ASN A 143 10.43 19.46 0.48
C ASN A 143 11.52 19.42 -0.62
N GLU A 144 11.14 19.33 -1.90
CA GLU A 144 12.03 19.36 -3.06
C GLU A 144 13.13 18.28 -3.02
N LYS A 145 12.87 17.15 -2.35
CA LYS A 145 13.77 15.99 -2.37
C LYS A 145 13.61 15.20 -3.67
N ILE A 146 12.43 15.33 -4.30
CA ILE A 146 12.12 14.90 -5.66
C ILE A 146 11.64 16.16 -6.38
N SER A 147 12.39 16.64 -7.38
CA SER A 147 12.12 17.93 -8.02
C SER A 147 11.99 17.86 -9.55
N LYS A 148 12.42 16.76 -10.19
CA LYS A 148 12.33 16.64 -11.66
C LYS A 148 10.86 16.45 -12.08
N PRO A 149 10.27 17.28 -12.97
CA PRO A 149 8.86 17.19 -13.36
C PRO A 149 8.45 15.81 -13.89
N SER A 150 9.30 15.17 -14.70
CA SER A 150 9.04 13.83 -15.22
C SER A 150 9.02 12.73 -14.16
N VAL A 151 9.70 12.95 -13.04
CA VAL A 151 9.70 12.04 -11.88
C VAL A 151 8.49 12.34 -11.00
N ILE A 152 8.16 13.61 -10.79
CA ILE A 152 7.00 14.02 -9.97
C ILE A 152 5.70 13.39 -10.49
N SER A 153 5.47 13.35 -11.80
CA SER A 153 4.26 12.73 -12.36
C SER A 153 4.15 11.23 -12.04
N LYS A 154 5.28 10.51 -12.04
CA LYS A 154 5.34 9.10 -11.64
C LYS A 154 5.13 8.92 -10.12
N VAL A 155 5.71 9.81 -9.32
CA VAL A 155 5.54 9.82 -7.87
C VAL A 155 4.07 10.07 -7.51
N ASN A 156 3.42 11.06 -8.13
CA ASN A 156 2.01 11.37 -7.88
C ASN A 156 1.10 10.16 -8.16
N ARG A 157 1.42 9.38 -9.20
CA ARG A 157 0.69 8.14 -9.48
C ARG A 157 0.88 7.09 -8.37
N LEU A 158 2.10 6.91 -7.89
CA LEU A 158 2.35 6.01 -6.75
C LEU A 158 1.68 6.52 -5.47
N VAL A 159 1.64 7.83 -5.24
CA VAL A 159 0.89 8.44 -4.13
C VAL A 159 -0.60 8.12 -4.24
N GLU A 160 -1.21 8.30 -5.41
CA GLU A 160 -2.63 7.94 -5.64
C GLU A 160 -2.87 6.45 -5.34
N THR A 161 -1.97 5.58 -5.81
CA THR A 161 -2.06 4.13 -5.55
C THR A 161 -1.97 3.83 -4.06
N THR A 162 -0.98 4.36 -3.36
CA THR A 162 -0.78 4.08 -1.93
C THR A 162 -1.89 4.69 -1.05
N GLN A 163 -2.46 5.82 -1.43
CA GLN A 163 -3.63 6.38 -0.76
C GLN A 163 -4.86 5.47 -0.90
N THR A 164 -5.09 4.94 -2.10
CA THR A 164 -6.14 3.94 -2.33
C THR A 164 -5.91 2.69 -1.48
N ILE A 165 -4.69 2.15 -1.51
CA ILE A 165 -4.28 0.97 -0.73
C ILE A 165 -4.51 1.18 0.78
N LYS A 166 -4.10 2.33 1.31
CA LYS A 166 -4.32 2.69 2.72
C LYS A 166 -5.79 2.63 3.10
N ILE A 167 -6.70 3.10 2.23
CA ILE A 167 -8.15 3.05 2.48
C ILE A 167 -8.62 1.58 2.58
N PHE A 168 -8.21 0.73 1.63
CA PHE A 168 -8.58 -0.70 1.65
C PHE A 168 -8.01 -1.41 2.87
N ASN A 169 -6.73 -1.23 3.20
CA ASN A 169 -6.10 -1.82 4.38
C ASN A 169 -6.79 -1.37 5.68
N THR A 170 -7.19 -0.10 5.77
CA THR A 170 -7.95 0.41 6.89
C THR A 170 -9.32 -0.28 7.00
N ALA A 171 -10.02 -0.46 5.87
CA ALA A 171 -11.31 -1.15 5.84
C ALA A 171 -11.18 -2.64 6.23
N ILE A 172 -10.13 -3.33 5.77
CA ILE A 172 -9.82 -4.71 6.16
C ILE A 172 -9.64 -4.81 7.68
N GLN A 173 -8.85 -3.91 8.27
CA GLN A 173 -8.61 -3.88 9.73
C GLN A 173 -9.88 -3.58 10.54
N GLN A 174 -10.79 -2.76 10.01
CA GLN A 174 -12.06 -2.42 10.67
C GLN A 174 -13.13 -3.51 10.54
N ASN A 175 -12.96 -4.43 9.60
CA ASN A 175 -13.88 -5.56 9.40
C ASN A 175 -13.48 -6.80 10.22
N THR A 176 -12.56 -6.67 11.18
CA THR A 176 -12.27 -7.70 12.18
C THR A 176 -13.34 -7.70 13.27
N ASP A 177 -13.54 -8.83 13.96
CA ASP A 177 -14.51 -8.99 15.07
C ASP A 177 -14.16 -8.09 16.28
N VAL A 178 -14.31 -6.79 16.11
CA VAL A 178 -14.21 -5.82 17.20
C VAL A 178 -15.62 -5.52 17.70
N PRO A 179 -15.90 -5.57 19.00
CA PRO A 179 -17.19 -5.19 19.55
C PRO A 179 -17.59 -3.77 19.08
N ASP A 180 -18.82 -3.64 18.56
CA ASP A 180 -19.31 -2.39 17.98
C ASP A 180 -19.26 -1.20 18.95
N ASP A 181 -19.50 -1.45 20.24
CA ASP A 181 -19.44 -0.45 21.31
C ASP A 181 -18.01 0.08 21.52
N LEU A 182 -17.02 -0.80 21.48
CA LEU A 182 -15.60 -0.40 21.60
C LEU A 182 -15.12 0.37 20.37
N LEU A 183 -15.53 -0.06 19.18
CA LEU A 183 -15.21 0.63 17.93
C LEU A 183 -15.86 2.02 17.87
N ALA A 184 -17.12 2.14 18.33
CA ALA A 184 -17.82 3.43 18.42
C ALA A 184 -17.11 4.39 19.39
N ALA A 185 -16.77 3.94 20.59
CA ALA A 185 -16.07 4.72 21.60
C ALA A 185 -14.69 5.19 21.09
N ALA A 186 -13.94 4.34 20.41
CA ALA A 186 -12.65 4.69 19.81
C ALA A 186 -12.81 5.77 18.71
N LYS A 187 -13.82 5.65 17.85
CA LYS A 187 -14.13 6.65 16.80
C LYS A 187 -14.49 8.00 17.40
N GLU A 188 -15.32 8.06 18.44
CA GLU A 188 -15.69 9.31 19.12
C GLU A 188 -14.46 10.03 19.70
N ILE A 189 -13.57 9.30 20.36
CA ILE A 189 -12.35 9.88 20.91
C ILE A 189 -11.46 10.46 19.80
N ILE A 190 -11.28 9.73 18.69
CA ILE A 190 -10.44 10.17 17.57
C ILE A 190 -11.04 11.41 16.89
N ILE A 191 -12.35 11.44 16.66
CA ILE A 191 -13.06 12.58 16.05
C ILE A 191 -12.93 13.83 16.91
N SER A 192 -13.08 13.69 18.23
CA SER A 192 -12.95 14.83 19.15
C SER A 192 -11.56 15.47 19.12
N GLN A 193 -10.50 14.70 18.90
CA GLN A 193 -9.13 15.20 18.76
C GLN A 193 -8.87 15.90 17.41
N THR A 194 -9.64 15.58 16.38
CA THR A 194 -9.47 16.16 15.03
C THR A 194 -10.11 17.56 14.95
N ILE A 195 -11.15 17.84 15.74
CA ILE A 195 -11.86 19.12 15.76
C ILE A 195 -11.06 20.22 16.48
N HIS A 196 -10.07 19.86 17.30
CA HIS A 196 -9.22 20.79 18.06
C HIS A 196 -7.83 21.05 17.43
N ARG A 197 -7.62 20.68 16.16
CA ARG A 197 -6.43 21.00 15.35
C ARG A 197 -6.76 22.00 14.26
#